data_cd11c66ced9ab8637cddfa8095729a95
#
_entry.id   cd11c66ced9ab8637cddfa8095729a95
#
_cell.length_a   1.000
_cell.length_b   1.000
_cell.length_c   1.000
_cell.angle_alpha   90.00
_cell.angle_beta   90.00
_cell.angle_gamma   90.00
#
_symmetry.space_group_name_H-M   'P 1'
#
loop_
_entity.id
_entity.type
_entity.pdbx_description
1 polymer ?
#
loop_
_entity_poly.entity_id
_entity_poly.type
_entity_poly.pdbx_seq_one_letter_code
_entity_poly.pdbx_strand_id
1 'polypeptide(L)'
;SVVQSQAGSVEWDALFAAGEDLDVRAGCPNLIERIEAGLLSFGSDITPAHTPFEAGLGKYCDLDTVNGFLGYAALSKLSTPSRQIRALEMDGPAVPAIYDPWPLEDGEGNVVGQISSSTWSPDYDTNVTIAMVDRSHWDAGTVLTAKVPDADRNATVRAGFWG
;
A
#
# COMPACT_ATOMS: atom_id res chain seq x y z
N SER A 1 24.26 1.61 12.38
CA SER A 1 25.70 1.47 12.13
C SER A 1 25.90 0.73 10.82
N VAL A 2 26.75 1.25 9.93
CA VAL A 2 27.12 0.57 8.69
C VAL A 2 28.16 -0.51 9.07
N VAL A 3 27.77 -1.78 9.00
CA VAL A 3 28.68 -2.89 9.22
C VAL A 3 29.52 -3.05 7.95
N GLN A 4 30.84 -3.05 8.07
CA GLN A 4 31.73 -3.29 6.93
C GLN A 4 31.56 -4.73 6.43
N SER A 5 31.62 -4.95 5.13
CA SER A 5 31.22 -6.19 4.44
C SER A 5 31.89 -7.48 4.95
N GLN A 6 33.08 -7.39 5.54
CA GLN A 6 33.77 -8.56 6.12
C GLN A 6 33.34 -8.90 7.56
N ALA A 7 32.83 -7.93 8.32
CA ALA A 7 32.27 -8.17 9.66
C ALA A 7 30.81 -8.64 9.58
N GLY A 8 30.09 -8.29 8.51
CA GLY A 8 28.68 -8.62 8.34
C GLY A 8 28.39 -10.12 8.27
N SER A 9 29.25 -10.90 7.63
CA SER A 9 29.07 -12.36 7.58
C SER A 9 29.28 -13.04 8.93
N VAL A 10 30.27 -12.57 9.71
CA VAL A 10 30.55 -13.12 11.04
C VAL A 10 29.43 -12.79 12.03
N GLU A 11 28.89 -11.58 11.97
CA GLU A 11 27.73 -11.18 12.79
C GLU A 11 26.48 -11.93 12.40
N TRP A 12 26.26 -12.15 11.09
CA TRP A 12 25.16 -12.93 10.55
C TRP A 12 25.20 -14.37 11.07
N ASP A 13 26.33 -15.05 10.90
CA ASP A 13 26.51 -16.44 11.34
C ASP A 13 26.35 -16.57 12.87
N ALA A 14 26.85 -15.60 13.63
CA ALA A 14 26.71 -15.57 15.09
C ALA A 14 25.25 -15.37 15.53
N LEU A 15 24.47 -14.53 14.85
CA LEU A 15 23.05 -14.34 15.13
C LEU A 15 22.24 -15.60 14.84
N PHE A 16 22.49 -16.27 13.70
CA PHE A 16 21.80 -17.51 13.35
C PHE A 16 22.18 -18.65 14.30
N ALA A 17 23.45 -18.78 14.68
CA ALA A 17 23.89 -19.78 15.66
C ALA A 17 23.27 -19.54 17.04
N ALA A 18 23.16 -18.28 17.48
CA ALA A 18 22.54 -17.92 18.77
C ALA A 18 21.02 -18.07 18.78
N GLY A 19 20.38 -18.05 17.61
CA GLY A 19 18.93 -18.17 17.46
C GLY A 19 18.44 -19.51 16.92
N GLU A 20 19.29 -20.55 16.88
CA GLU A 20 18.97 -21.83 16.26
C GLU A 20 17.72 -22.50 16.91
N ASP A 21 17.55 -22.37 18.22
CA ASP A 21 16.42 -22.89 19.00
C ASP A 21 15.19 -21.98 18.97
N LEU A 22 15.31 -20.75 18.40
CA LEU A 22 14.24 -19.75 18.30
C LEU A 22 13.64 -19.63 16.88
N ASP A 23 13.98 -20.54 15.97
CA ASP A 23 13.55 -20.51 14.55
C ASP A 23 13.83 -19.15 13.87
N VAL A 24 14.98 -18.53 14.15
CA VAL A 24 15.39 -17.26 13.56
C VAL A 24 15.55 -17.41 12.07
N ARG A 25 14.89 -16.55 11.31
CA ARG A 25 14.93 -16.54 9.85
C ARG A 25 15.37 -15.18 9.33
N ALA A 26 15.97 -15.17 8.15
CA ALA A 26 16.26 -13.93 7.45
C ALA A 26 14.94 -13.21 7.10
N GLY A 27 14.75 -12.01 7.63
CA GLY A 27 13.66 -11.12 7.21
C GLY A 27 14.08 -10.38 5.94
N CYS A 28 13.26 -10.47 4.90
CA CYS A 28 13.41 -9.66 3.70
C CYS A 28 12.08 -8.98 3.43
N PRO A 29 11.86 -7.74 3.92
CA PRO A 29 10.68 -6.99 3.53
C PRO A 29 10.75 -6.76 2.01
N ASN A 30 9.99 -7.55 1.29
CA ASN A 30 9.91 -7.46 -0.16
C ASN A 30 8.68 -6.66 -0.59
N LEU A 31 8.64 -6.29 -1.86
CA LEU A 31 7.55 -5.52 -2.43
C LEU A 31 6.20 -6.26 -2.33
N ILE A 32 6.20 -7.58 -2.49
CA ILE A 32 5.00 -8.41 -2.51
C ILE A 32 4.34 -8.39 -1.14
N GLU A 33 5.04 -8.84 -0.10
CA GLU A 33 4.53 -8.90 1.28
C GLU A 33 4.06 -7.53 1.79
N ARG A 34 4.79 -6.45 1.42
CA ARG A 34 4.41 -5.09 1.77
C ARG A 34 3.04 -4.70 1.21
N ILE A 35 2.81 -4.98 -0.08
CA ILE A 35 1.57 -4.63 -0.75
C ILE A 35 0.43 -5.51 -0.25
N GLU A 36 0.67 -6.80 -0.06
CA GLU A 36 -0.31 -7.74 0.50
C GLU A 36 -0.78 -7.33 1.90
N ALA A 37 0.14 -6.92 2.75
CA ALA A 37 -0.16 -6.45 4.10
C ALA A 37 -0.69 -5.01 4.18
N GLY A 38 -0.71 -4.27 3.07
CA GLY A 38 -1.12 -2.87 3.04
C GLY A 38 -0.14 -1.92 3.74
N LEU A 39 1.14 -2.27 3.80
CA LEU A 39 2.18 -1.40 4.36
C LEU A 39 2.53 -0.32 3.35
N LEU A 40 2.10 0.90 3.64
CA LEU A 40 2.29 2.06 2.77
C LEU A 40 3.73 2.54 2.76
N SER A 41 4.23 2.88 1.57
CA SER A 41 5.54 3.48 1.38
C SER A 41 5.43 4.99 1.30
N PHE A 42 6.19 5.69 2.15
CA PHE A 42 6.30 7.15 2.06
C PHE A 42 7.10 7.53 0.82
N GLY A 43 6.56 8.46 0.06
CA GLY A 43 7.13 8.91 -1.21
C GLY A 43 6.47 8.30 -2.44
N SER A 44 5.92 7.07 -2.34
CA SER A 44 5.15 6.45 -3.44
C SER A 44 3.65 6.40 -3.13
N ASP A 45 3.23 5.70 -2.06
CA ASP A 45 1.80 5.56 -1.74
C ASP A 45 1.24 6.77 -1.01
N ILE A 46 2.03 7.36 -0.13
CA ILE A 46 1.68 8.54 0.65
C ILE A 46 2.80 9.59 0.63
N THR A 47 2.41 10.85 0.67
CA THR A 47 3.29 12.01 0.70
C THR A 47 2.74 13.03 1.70
N PRO A 48 3.44 14.14 2.00
CA PRO A 48 2.91 15.21 2.82
C PRO A 48 1.62 15.87 2.29
N ALA A 49 1.24 15.61 1.03
CA ALA A 49 -0.01 16.09 0.44
C ALA A 49 -1.24 15.21 0.82
N HIS A 50 -1.02 14.08 1.49
CA HIS A 50 -2.09 13.18 1.92
C HIS A 50 -2.37 13.32 3.41
N THR A 51 -3.64 13.21 3.76
CA THR A 51 -4.09 13.20 5.16
C THR A 51 -4.06 11.78 5.73
N PRO A 52 -4.01 11.62 7.07
CA PRO A 52 -4.13 10.29 7.69
C PRO A 52 -5.42 9.56 7.31
N PHE A 53 -6.49 10.29 7.06
CA PHE A 53 -7.79 9.71 6.68
C PHE A 53 -7.76 9.17 5.24
N GLU A 54 -7.12 9.88 4.31
CA GLU A 54 -6.87 9.39 2.95
C GLU A 54 -5.96 8.14 2.96
N ALA A 55 -4.97 8.12 3.85
CA ALA A 55 -4.06 6.99 4.03
C ALA A 55 -4.70 5.76 4.73
N GLY A 56 -5.97 5.83 5.15
CA GLY A 56 -6.62 4.76 5.92
C GLY A 56 -6.13 4.64 7.37
N LEU A 57 -5.39 5.64 7.86
CA LEU A 57 -4.80 5.70 9.20
C LEU A 57 -5.68 6.45 10.21
N GLY A 58 -6.93 6.76 9.85
CA GLY A 58 -7.86 7.50 10.71
C GLY A 58 -8.07 6.86 12.10
N LYS A 59 -7.97 5.53 12.20
CA LYS A 59 -8.06 4.80 13.49
C LYS A 59 -6.99 5.20 14.52
N TYR A 60 -5.91 5.84 14.08
CA TYR A 60 -4.85 6.37 14.94
C TYR A 60 -5.04 7.85 15.29
N CYS A 61 -6.07 8.49 14.71
CA CYS A 61 -6.42 9.89 14.98
C CYS A 61 -7.63 9.91 15.91
N ASP A 62 -7.40 9.83 17.21
CA ASP A 62 -8.48 9.86 18.21
C ASP A 62 -9.06 11.29 18.34
N LEU A 63 -10.09 11.57 17.57
CA LEU A 63 -10.79 12.84 17.58
C LEU A 63 -11.96 12.89 18.59
N ASP A 64 -12.37 11.75 19.13
CA ASP A 64 -13.55 11.63 19.96
C ASP A 64 -13.23 11.74 21.46
N THR A 65 -12.12 11.13 21.91
CA THR A 65 -11.77 11.04 23.34
C THR A 65 -10.68 12.02 23.76
N VAL A 66 -9.80 12.46 22.83
CA VAL A 66 -8.67 13.36 23.12
C VAL A 66 -8.85 14.70 22.40
N ASN A 67 -9.18 15.74 23.16
CA ASN A 67 -9.31 17.10 22.64
C ASN A 67 -8.02 17.90 22.83
N GLY A 68 -7.73 18.79 21.89
CA GLY A 68 -6.73 19.86 22.07
C GLY A 68 -5.29 19.44 21.85
N PHE A 69 -5.01 18.29 21.26
CA PHE A 69 -3.64 17.98 20.80
C PHE A 69 -3.24 18.83 19.59
N LEU A 70 -1.94 18.95 19.36
CA LEU A 70 -1.42 19.73 18.23
C LEU A 70 -1.97 19.14 16.90
N GLY A 71 -2.68 19.97 16.12
CA GLY A 71 -3.31 19.56 14.87
C GLY A 71 -4.78 19.11 14.96
N TYR A 72 -5.35 18.96 16.17
CA TYR A 72 -6.75 18.53 16.36
C TYR A 72 -7.75 19.29 15.48
N ALA A 73 -7.72 20.63 15.51
CA ALA A 73 -8.65 21.48 14.75
C ALA A 73 -8.49 21.31 13.22
N ALA A 74 -7.30 21.00 12.74
CA ALA A 74 -7.05 20.73 11.33
C ALA A 74 -7.57 19.34 10.95
N LEU A 75 -7.23 18.31 11.74
CA LEU A 75 -7.64 16.92 11.49
C LEU A 75 -9.15 16.75 11.56
N SER A 76 -9.83 17.40 12.50
CA SER A 76 -11.30 17.34 12.63
C SER A 76 -12.02 17.79 11.35
N LYS A 77 -11.44 18.75 10.61
CA LYS A 77 -12.01 19.22 9.33
C LYS A 77 -11.78 18.26 8.16
N LEU A 78 -10.84 17.32 8.32
CA LEU A 78 -10.40 16.40 7.28
C LEU A 78 -10.90 14.96 7.52
N SER A 79 -11.70 14.73 8.56
CA SER A 79 -12.18 13.41 8.98
C SER A 79 -13.08 12.70 7.94
N THR A 80 -13.56 13.43 6.95
CA THR A 80 -14.34 12.88 5.84
C THR A 80 -13.57 13.07 4.53
N PRO A 81 -12.66 12.15 4.17
CA PRO A 81 -11.85 12.28 2.97
C PRO A 81 -12.69 12.08 1.70
N SER A 82 -12.32 12.76 0.61
CA SER A 82 -12.92 12.59 -0.72
C SER A 82 -12.33 11.42 -1.51
N ARG A 83 -11.19 10.91 -1.08
CA ARG A 83 -10.47 9.76 -1.65
C ARG A 83 -9.78 8.99 -0.55
N GLN A 84 -9.45 7.74 -0.77
CA GLN A 84 -8.74 6.93 0.23
C GLN A 84 -7.93 5.80 -0.42
N ILE A 85 -6.86 5.39 0.26
CA ILE A 85 -6.11 4.18 -0.09
C ILE A 85 -7.02 2.96 -0.05
N ARG A 86 -6.95 2.16 -1.11
CA ARG A 86 -7.64 0.88 -1.27
C ARG A 86 -6.70 -0.19 -1.79
N ALA A 87 -7.00 -1.42 -1.40
CA ALA A 87 -6.44 -2.60 -2.04
C ALA A 87 -7.26 -2.90 -3.30
N LEU A 88 -6.59 -3.18 -4.41
CA LEU A 88 -7.24 -3.63 -5.63
C LEU A 88 -6.61 -4.95 -6.09
N GLU A 89 -7.45 -5.82 -6.59
CA GLU A 89 -7.04 -7.00 -7.35
C GLU A 89 -7.09 -6.66 -8.83
N MET A 90 -5.97 -6.86 -9.55
CA MET A 90 -5.90 -6.50 -10.96
C MET A 90 -5.62 -7.73 -11.81
N ASP A 91 -6.42 -7.92 -12.85
CA ASP A 91 -6.32 -9.05 -13.77
C ASP A 91 -5.07 -9.00 -14.68
N GLY A 92 -4.90 -10.05 -15.47
CA GLY A 92 -3.84 -10.18 -16.46
C GLY A 92 -2.51 -10.70 -15.91
N PRO A 93 -1.46 -10.71 -16.74
CA PRO A 93 -0.13 -11.21 -16.36
C PRO A 93 0.54 -10.31 -15.35
N ALA A 94 1.69 -10.76 -14.82
CA ALA A 94 2.51 -9.96 -13.91
C ALA A 94 2.79 -8.56 -14.47
N VAL A 95 2.54 -7.53 -13.64
CA VAL A 95 2.72 -6.13 -14.04
C VAL A 95 4.18 -5.72 -14.08
N PRO A 96 4.57 -4.74 -14.92
CA PRO A 96 5.89 -4.14 -14.87
C PRO A 96 6.11 -3.32 -13.58
N ALA A 97 7.35 -2.95 -13.32
CA ALA A 97 7.68 -2.06 -12.20
C ALA A 97 7.01 -0.68 -12.38
N ILE A 98 6.47 -0.15 -11.29
CA ILE A 98 5.85 1.19 -11.26
C ILE A 98 6.95 2.22 -10.98
N TYR A 99 7.11 3.17 -11.90
CA TYR A 99 7.95 4.35 -11.73
C TYR A 99 7.10 5.61 -11.54
N ASP A 100 6.00 5.71 -12.28
CA ASP A 100 5.00 6.77 -12.17
C ASP A 100 3.63 6.14 -11.88
N PRO A 101 2.76 6.79 -11.09
CA PRO A 101 1.43 6.26 -10.79
C PRO A 101 0.60 6.01 -12.05
N TRP A 102 -0.11 4.89 -12.09
CA TRP A 102 -1.01 4.57 -13.20
C TRP A 102 -2.43 5.07 -12.92
N PRO A 103 -3.06 5.79 -13.86
CA PRO A 103 -4.45 6.23 -13.70
C PRO A 103 -5.43 5.05 -13.56
N LEU A 104 -6.46 5.26 -12.75
CA LEU A 104 -7.66 4.43 -12.67
C LEU A 104 -8.83 5.20 -13.27
N GLU A 105 -9.50 4.62 -14.23
CA GLU A 105 -10.66 5.21 -14.91
C GLU A 105 -11.95 4.44 -14.56
N ASP A 106 -13.07 5.16 -14.52
CA ASP A 106 -14.41 4.58 -14.45
C ASP A 106 -14.89 4.08 -15.82
N GLY A 107 -16.13 3.55 -15.87
CA GLY A 107 -16.72 3.05 -17.12
C GLY A 107 -17.03 4.13 -18.17
N GLU A 108 -16.90 5.42 -17.82
CA GLU A 108 -17.07 6.57 -18.72
C GLU A 108 -15.73 7.17 -19.17
N GLY A 109 -14.60 6.66 -18.65
CA GLY A 109 -13.25 7.13 -18.96
C GLY A 109 -12.80 8.32 -18.11
N ASN A 110 -13.49 8.63 -17.02
CA ASN A 110 -13.03 9.65 -16.08
C ASN A 110 -11.98 9.07 -15.15
N VAL A 111 -10.91 9.81 -14.88
CA VAL A 111 -9.90 9.42 -13.88
C VAL A 111 -10.49 9.59 -12.49
N VAL A 112 -10.64 8.48 -11.77
CA VAL A 112 -11.23 8.38 -10.42
C VAL A 112 -10.25 7.87 -9.36
N GLY A 113 -8.99 7.77 -9.72
CA GLY A 113 -7.93 7.33 -8.81
C GLY A 113 -6.62 7.10 -9.50
N GLN A 114 -5.65 6.59 -8.74
CA GLN A 114 -4.35 6.21 -9.27
C GLN A 114 -3.72 5.08 -8.48
N ILE A 115 -3.04 4.18 -9.17
CA ILE A 115 -2.24 3.09 -8.59
C ILE A 115 -0.85 3.63 -8.27
N SER A 116 -0.41 3.44 -7.04
CA SER A 116 0.93 3.84 -6.57
C SER A 116 1.90 2.67 -6.41
N SER A 117 1.37 1.48 -6.14
CA SER A 117 2.17 0.25 -5.99
C SER A 117 1.39 -0.95 -6.51
N SER A 118 2.06 -1.81 -7.27
CA SER A 118 1.48 -3.09 -7.72
C SER A 118 2.59 -4.10 -7.99
N THR A 119 2.28 -5.38 -7.79
CA THR A 119 3.16 -6.49 -8.11
C THR A 119 2.36 -7.78 -8.25
N TRP A 120 2.91 -8.76 -8.96
CA TRP A 120 2.36 -10.10 -8.98
C TRP A 120 2.62 -10.80 -7.64
N SER A 121 1.57 -11.36 -7.06
CA SER A 121 1.65 -12.23 -5.89
C SER A 121 1.50 -13.69 -6.29
N PRO A 122 2.52 -14.53 -6.07
CA PRO A 122 2.40 -15.98 -6.29
C PRO A 122 1.42 -16.65 -5.33
N ASP A 123 1.28 -16.13 -4.11
CA ASP A 123 0.44 -16.73 -3.06
C ASP A 123 -1.05 -16.55 -3.36
N TYR A 124 -1.41 -15.45 -4.03
CA TYR A 124 -2.80 -15.13 -4.39
C TYR A 124 -3.08 -15.30 -5.89
N ASP A 125 -2.06 -15.64 -6.70
CA ASP A 125 -2.16 -15.84 -8.16
C ASP A 125 -2.81 -14.63 -8.88
N THR A 126 -2.44 -13.41 -8.45
CA THR A 126 -3.00 -12.16 -8.96
C THR A 126 -2.02 -10.98 -8.79
N ASN A 127 -2.30 -9.86 -9.47
CA ASN A 127 -1.59 -8.62 -9.21
C ASN A 127 -2.21 -7.91 -7.99
N VAL A 128 -1.46 -7.87 -6.89
CA VAL A 128 -1.82 -7.15 -5.66
C VAL A 128 -1.45 -5.68 -5.81
N THR A 129 -2.37 -4.78 -5.45
CA THR A 129 -2.24 -3.37 -5.82
C THR A 129 -2.67 -2.45 -4.68
N ILE A 130 -1.93 -1.36 -4.50
CA ILE A 130 -2.29 -0.21 -3.65
C ILE A 130 -2.66 0.97 -4.55
N ALA A 131 -3.81 1.55 -4.32
CA ALA A 131 -4.28 2.72 -5.07
C ALA A 131 -4.97 3.74 -4.19
N MET A 132 -4.87 5.01 -4.55
CA MET A 132 -5.72 6.08 -4.05
C MET A 132 -6.97 6.13 -4.93
N VAL A 133 -8.16 5.97 -4.35
CA VAL A 133 -9.44 5.89 -5.09
C VAL A 133 -10.42 6.91 -4.54
N ASP A 134 -11.11 7.59 -5.43
CA ASP A 134 -12.16 8.55 -5.11
C ASP A 134 -13.34 7.90 -4.38
N ARG A 135 -13.97 8.67 -3.49
CA ARG A 135 -15.03 8.19 -2.61
C ARG A 135 -16.21 7.55 -3.34
N SER A 136 -16.56 8.05 -4.50
CA SER A 136 -17.66 7.53 -5.34
C SER A 136 -17.38 6.12 -5.91
N HIS A 137 -16.12 5.66 -5.87
CA HIS A 137 -15.68 4.42 -6.53
C HIS A 137 -14.91 3.47 -5.61
N TRP A 138 -14.78 3.77 -4.31
CA TRP A 138 -13.94 2.99 -3.40
C TRP A 138 -14.63 1.80 -2.73
N ASP A 139 -15.89 1.53 -3.02
CA ASP A 139 -16.61 0.41 -2.43
C ASP A 139 -16.13 -0.93 -2.98
N ALA A 140 -16.07 -1.94 -2.12
CA ALA A 140 -15.62 -3.27 -2.49
C ALA A 140 -16.49 -3.86 -3.62
N GLY A 141 -15.83 -4.44 -4.62
CA GLY A 141 -16.46 -4.97 -5.81
C GLY A 141 -16.58 -3.97 -6.97
N THR A 142 -16.26 -2.69 -6.76
CA THR A 142 -16.17 -1.73 -7.87
C THR A 142 -15.04 -2.12 -8.82
N VAL A 143 -15.36 -2.20 -10.11
CA VAL A 143 -14.38 -2.50 -11.16
C VAL A 143 -14.00 -1.21 -11.87
N LEU A 144 -12.69 -0.95 -11.93
CA LEU A 144 -12.09 0.21 -12.58
C LEU A 144 -11.14 -0.26 -13.68
N THR A 145 -10.85 0.61 -14.63
CA THR A 145 -9.85 0.36 -15.67
C THR A 145 -8.50 0.95 -15.24
N ALA A 146 -7.53 0.09 -14.99
CA ALA A 146 -6.15 0.47 -14.73
C ALA A 146 -5.40 0.72 -16.04
N LYS A 147 -4.83 1.90 -16.20
CA LYS A 147 -4.05 2.31 -17.39
C LYS A 147 -2.59 1.87 -17.22
N VAL A 148 -2.35 0.56 -17.33
CA VAL A 148 -1.00 0.00 -17.24
C VAL A 148 -0.26 0.24 -18.56
N PRO A 149 1.07 0.50 -18.56
CA PRO A 149 1.80 0.86 -19.77
C PRO A 149 1.74 -0.13 -20.93
N ASP A 150 1.52 -1.41 -20.63
CA ASP A 150 1.45 -2.48 -21.63
C ASP A 150 0.01 -2.76 -22.12
N ALA A 151 -1.01 -2.56 -21.29
CA ALA A 151 -2.42 -2.75 -21.65
C ALA A 151 -3.36 -2.22 -20.56
N ASP A 152 -4.56 -1.81 -20.95
CA ASP A 152 -5.64 -1.56 -20.00
C ASP A 152 -6.06 -2.86 -19.31
N ARG A 153 -6.30 -2.81 -17.99
CA ARG A 153 -6.69 -3.98 -17.18
C ARG A 153 -7.85 -3.66 -16.25
N ASN A 154 -8.63 -4.67 -15.90
CA ASN A 154 -9.61 -4.49 -14.84
C ASN A 154 -8.93 -4.57 -13.48
N ALA A 155 -9.25 -3.61 -12.63
CA ALA A 155 -8.82 -3.55 -11.25
C ALA A 155 -10.06 -3.47 -10.35
N THR A 156 -10.26 -4.50 -9.52
CA THR A 156 -11.41 -4.62 -8.64
C THR A 156 -11.05 -4.16 -7.23
N VAL A 157 -11.80 -3.21 -6.69
CA VAL A 157 -11.63 -2.73 -5.31
C VAL A 157 -11.96 -3.86 -4.33
N ARG A 158 -11.08 -4.13 -3.39
CA ARG A 158 -11.25 -5.15 -2.34
C ARG A 158 -11.79 -4.53 -1.04
N ALA A 159 -12.40 -5.38 -0.21
CA ALA A 159 -12.85 -4.97 1.12
C ALA A 159 -11.68 -4.70 2.09
N GLY A 160 -10.50 -5.26 1.82
CA GLY A 160 -9.28 -5.11 2.62
C GLY A 160 -8.05 -5.63 1.89
N PHE A 161 -6.89 -5.45 2.49
CA PHE A 161 -5.65 -6.04 2.03
C PHE A 161 -5.66 -7.58 2.21
N TRP A 162 -4.62 -8.27 1.76
CA TRP A 162 -4.58 -9.73 1.73
C TRP A 162 -4.10 -10.37 3.06
N GLY A 163 -3.41 -9.59 3.91
CA GLY A 163 -2.90 -10.03 5.21
C GLY A 163 -3.86 -9.78 6.38
#